data_063710dfba14ee74029dc3bac0039710
#
_entry.id   063710dfba14ee74029dc3bac0039710
#
_cell.length_a   1.000
_cell.length_b   1.000
_cell.length_c   1.000
_cell.angle_alpha   90.00
_cell.angle_beta   90.00
_cell.angle_gamma   90.00
#
_symmetry.space_group_name_H-M   'P 1'
#
loop_
_entity.id
_entity.type
_entity.pdbx_description
1 polymer ?
#
loop_
_entity_poly.entity_id
_entity_poly.type
_entity_poly.pdbx_seq_one_letter_code
_entity_poly.pdbx_strand_id
1 'polypeptide(L)'
;HHARIIHENSEVRKLVATCSGIVEKANTGDYEEPARLFDEAQQAIFEIGGGTQTQVFMDMPSALKEVVEKVQQAYEVKSTVTGTYTGFRDLDEMTAGLHGGEMIILAGRPSMGKTAFVLNLLANAAELSKCTVAVFSLEMPTVQLAARMLASEARVESERMRTGHLSDGDIDRLLQAVKKMNNWSVHIDDTAGLSIMDFRSKCRRLASDKNLPKMGLVVIDYLQLMKGPPGVN
;
A
#
# COMPACT_ATOMS: atom_id res chain seq x y z
N HIS A 1 20.95 29.73 1.11
CA HIS A 1 21.21 29.32 -0.29
C HIS A 1 22.45 28.43 -0.41
N HIS A 2 23.62 28.85 0.11
CA HIS A 2 24.86 28.07 0.03
C HIS A 2 24.79 26.72 0.76
N ALA A 3 24.16 26.63 1.93
CA ALA A 3 24.02 25.38 2.67
C ALA A 3 23.21 24.32 1.88
N ARG A 4 22.21 24.74 1.11
CA ARG A 4 21.42 23.85 0.25
C ARG A 4 22.26 23.33 -0.91
N ILE A 5 23.07 24.17 -1.58
CA ILE A 5 23.95 23.74 -2.66
C ILE A 5 25.01 22.76 -2.16
N ILE A 6 25.57 23.01 -0.95
CA ILE A 6 26.54 22.09 -0.34
C ILE A 6 25.90 20.73 -0.02
N HIS A 7 24.68 20.74 0.47
CA HIS A 7 23.94 19.50 0.77
C HIS A 7 23.62 18.71 -0.51
N GLU A 8 23.07 19.37 -1.52
CA GLU A 8 22.78 18.76 -2.82
C GLU A 8 24.05 18.16 -3.47
N ASN A 9 25.18 18.87 -3.45
CA ASN A 9 26.45 18.36 -3.95
C ASN A 9 27.02 17.20 -3.10
N SER A 10 26.76 17.17 -1.79
CA SER A 10 27.15 16.07 -0.91
C SER A 10 26.37 14.79 -1.24
N GLU A 11 25.07 14.90 -1.48
CA GLU A 11 24.21 13.78 -1.89
C GLU A 11 24.65 13.19 -3.25
N VAL A 12 24.95 14.06 -4.22
CA VAL A 12 25.47 13.62 -5.53
C VAL A 12 26.81 12.90 -5.38
N ARG A 13 27.71 13.38 -4.52
CA ARG A 13 29.01 12.70 -4.28
C ARG A 13 28.82 11.34 -3.62
N LYS A 14 27.91 11.23 -2.65
CA LYS A 14 27.56 9.94 -2.02
C LYS A 14 27.03 8.97 -3.07
N LEU A 15 26.10 9.44 -3.92
CA LEU A 15 25.54 8.62 -5.01
C LEU A 15 26.65 8.09 -5.92
N VAL A 16 27.56 8.97 -6.38
CA VAL A 16 28.69 8.57 -7.24
C VAL A 16 29.57 7.55 -6.55
N ALA A 17 29.93 7.76 -5.28
CA ALA A 17 30.77 6.83 -4.53
C ALA A 17 30.11 5.46 -4.36
N THR A 18 28.81 5.41 -4.04
CA THR A 18 28.06 4.17 -3.90
C THR A 18 27.92 3.43 -5.23
N CYS A 19 27.59 4.14 -6.32
CA CYS A 19 27.52 3.53 -7.64
C CYS A 19 28.87 2.97 -8.08
N SER A 20 29.97 3.68 -7.80
CA SER A 20 31.33 3.19 -8.10
C SER A 20 31.66 1.92 -7.32
N GLY A 21 31.29 1.83 -6.05
CA GLY A 21 31.47 0.62 -5.23
C GLY A 21 30.64 -0.58 -5.75
N ILE A 22 29.41 -0.34 -6.21
CA ILE A 22 28.58 -1.39 -6.83
C ILE A 22 29.22 -1.90 -8.13
N VAL A 23 29.71 -0.99 -8.97
CA VAL A 23 30.41 -1.34 -10.22
C VAL A 23 31.69 -2.12 -9.94
N GLU A 24 32.47 -1.74 -8.94
CA GLU A 24 33.68 -2.44 -8.53
C GLU A 24 33.38 -3.87 -8.06
N LYS A 25 32.39 -4.06 -7.17
CA LYS A 25 31.92 -5.39 -6.74
C LYS A 25 31.47 -6.26 -7.92
N ALA A 26 30.70 -5.69 -8.85
CA ALA A 26 30.25 -6.39 -10.05
C ALA A 26 31.41 -6.85 -10.93
N ASN A 27 32.44 -6.00 -11.10
CA ASN A 27 33.59 -6.30 -11.94
C ASN A 27 34.58 -7.28 -11.29
N THR A 28 34.74 -7.22 -9.98
CA THR A 28 35.63 -8.12 -9.22
C THR A 28 35.02 -9.49 -8.95
N GLY A 29 33.72 -9.65 -9.15
CA GLY A 29 33.00 -10.89 -8.83
C GLY A 29 32.88 -11.13 -7.31
N ASP A 30 33.03 -10.09 -6.49
CA ASP A 30 32.93 -10.16 -5.03
C ASP A 30 31.46 -10.20 -4.57
N TYR A 31 30.76 -11.24 -4.98
CA TYR A 31 29.37 -11.54 -4.58
C TYR A 31 29.09 -13.05 -4.67
N GLU A 32 28.31 -13.58 -3.74
CA GLU A 32 27.97 -15.01 -3.71
C GLU A 32 26.96 -15.38 -4.81
N GLU A 33 25.94 -14.54 -5.02
CA GLU A 33 24.90 -14.70 -6.01
C GLU A 33 24.51 -13.35 -6.66
N PRO A 34 24.21 -13.31 -7.96
CA PRO A 34 23.80 -12.08 -8.64
C PRO A 34 22.58 -11.40 -7.99
N ALA A 35 21.61 -12.17 -7.50
CA ALA A 35 20.42 -11.65 -6.82
C ALA A 35 20.82 -10.85 -5.57
N ARG A 36 21.78 -11.31 -4.82
CA ARG A 36 22.28 -10.66 -3.60
C ARG A 36 22.98 -9.33 -3.90
N LEU A 37 23.74 -9.26 -5.00
CA LEU A 37 24.35 -8.02 -5.46
C LEU A 37 23.29 -6.98 -5.86
N PHE A 38 22.18 -7.41 -6.50
CA PHE A 38 21.08 -6.51 -6.81
C PHE A 38 20.39 -5.97 -5.56
N ASP A 39 20.15 -6.82 -4.56
CA ASP A 39 19.55 -6.40 -3.29
C ASP A 39 20.43 -5.41 -2.53
N GLU A 40 21.75 -5.70 -2.43
CA GLU A 40 22.74 -4.78 -1.84
C GLU A 40 22.81 -3.44 -2.57
N ALA A 41 22.78 -3.46 -3.90
CA ALA A 41 22.80 -2.26 -4.73
C ALA A 41 21.54 -1.41 -4.52
N GLN A 42 20.37 -2.05 -4.49
CA GLN A 42 19.10 -1.38 -4.20
C GLN A 42 19.11 -0.75 -2.80
N GLN A 43 19.58 -1.49 -1.81
CA GLN A 43 19.66 -0.98 -0.44
C GLN A 43 20.63 0.21 -0.33
N ALA A 44 21.80 0.11 -0.92
CA ALA A 44 22.81 1.16 -0.87
C ALA A 44 22.34 2.46 -1.58
N ILE A 45 21.69 2.34 -2.73
CA ILE A 45 21.09 3.49 -3.45
C ILE A 45 19.93 4.07 -2.63
N PHE A 46 19.14 3.21 -2.01
CA PHE A 46 18.03 3.62 -1.15
C PHE A 46 18.48 4.44 0.06
N GLU A 47 19.57 4.05 0.69
CA GLU A 47 20.16 4.78 1.84
C GLU A 47 20.59 6.19 1.46
N ILE A 48 20.99 6.43 0.22
CA ILE A 48 21.32 7.77 -0.28
C ILE A 48 20.06 8.60 -0.53
N GLY A 49 19.06 8.02 -1.20
CA GLY A 49 17.85 8.76 -1.60
C GLY A 49 16.79 8.92 -0.51
N GLY A 50 16.88 8.22 0.59
CA GLY A 50 15.87 8.17 1.64
C GLY A 50 16.38 7.87 3.05
N GLY A 51 17.66 7.58 3.20
CA GLY A 51 18.26 7.16 4.47
C GLY A 51 18.57 8.28 5.45
N THR A 52 18.42 9.54 5.06
CA THR A 52 18.59 10.67 5.98
C THR A 52 17.37 11.57 6.07
N GLN A 53 16.17 11.00 6.17
CA GLN A 53 15.33 11.54 7.22
C GLN A 53 15.84 10.94 8.54
N THR A 54 16.97 11.43 9.02
CA THR A 54 17.15 11.58 10.46
C THR A 54 15.80 12.10 10.93
N GLN A 55 15.10 11.35 11.79
CA GLN A 55 13.96 11.90 12.50
C GLN A 55 14.49 13.15 13.19
N VAL A 56 14.35 14.27 12.52
CA VAL A 56 14.63 15.56 13.13
C VAL A 56 13.60 15.62 14.25
N PHE A 57 14.08 15.69 15.49
CA PHE A 57 13.18 15.88 16.62
C PHE A 57 12.27 17.06 16.27
N MET A 58 10.98 16.82 16.22
CA MET A 58 10.01 17.89 16.03
C MET A 58 9.88 18.63 17.36
N ASP A 59 10.08 19.92 17.36
CA ASP A 59 9.85 20.72 18.54
C ASP A 59 8.35 20.83 18.86
N MET A 60 8.03 21.03 20.13
CA MET A 60 6.64 21.09 20.59
C MET A 60 5.80 22.16 19.87
N PRO A 61 6.29 23.39 19.60
CA PRO A 61 5.55 24.38 18.83
C PRO A 61 5.15 23.90 17.44
N SER A 62 6.06 23.25 16.72
CA SER A 62 5.79 22.68 15.38
C SER A 62 4.76 21.54 15.44
N ALA A 63 4.88 20.64 16.42
CA ALA A 63 3.93 19.58 16.66
C ALA A 63 2.52 20.12 16.99
N LEU A 64 2.44 21.11 17.87
CA LEU A 64 1.17 21.76 18.23
C LEU A 64 0.51 22.44 17.03
N LYS A 65 1.29 23.08 16.16
CA LYS A 65 0.76 23.68 14.93
C LYS A 65 0.07 22.65 14.05
N GLU A 66 0.69 21.49 13.82
CA GLU A 66 0.07 20.40 13.05
C GLU A 66 -1.21 19.88 13.73
N VAL A 67 -1.22 19.76 15.05
CA VAL A 67 -2.41 19.33 15.80
C VAL A 67 -3.53 20.34 15.63
N VAL A 68 -3.26 21.63 15.78
CA VAL A 68 -4.27 22.69 15.62
C VAL A 68 -4.84 22.70 14.20
N GLU A 69 -3.99 22.56 13.17
CA GLU A 69 -4.43 22.48 11.79
C GLU A 69 -5.37 21.26 11.55
N LYS A 70 -5.03 20.09 12.11
CA LYS A 70 -5.89 18.89 12.03
C LYS A 70 -7.22 19.08 12.77
N VAL A 71 -7.19 19.67 13.96
CA VAL A 71 -8.42 19.96 14.73
C VAL A 71 -9.32 20.95 13.99
N GLN A 72 -8.74 21.97 13.38
CA GLN A 72 -9.48 22.96 12.60
C GLN A 72 -10.14 22.33 11.38
N GLN A 73 -9.40 21.48 10.63
CA GLN A 73 -9.96 20.73 9.51
C GLN A 73 -11.11 19.81 9.94
N ALA A 74 -10.95 19.08 11.06
CA ALA A 74 -12.00 18.22 11.60
C ALA A 74 -13.24 19.03 12.01
N TYR A 75 -13.04 20.20 12.60
CA TYR A 75 -14.12 21.08 13.00
C TYR A 75 -14.91 21.64 11.80
N GLU A 76 -14.23 21.99 10.72
CA GLU A 76 -14.85 22.50 9.49
C GLU A 76 -15.63 21.40 8.75
N VAL A 77 -15.08 20.19 8.65
CA VAL A 77 -15.69 19.06 7.93
C VAL A 77 -16.87 18.47 8.70
N LYS A 78 -16.90 18.58 10.03
CA LYS A 78 -17.93 17.99 10.92
C LYS A 78 -18.21 16.52 10.64
N SER A 79 -17.21 15.78 10.16
CA SER A 79 -17.29 14.35 9.95
C SER A 79 -16.87 13.59 11.19
N THR A 80 -17.58 12.54 11.53
CA THR A 80 -17.15 11.61 12.60
C THR A 80 -15.94 10.78 12.20
N VAL A 81 -15.66 10.68 10.88
CA VAL A 81 -14.53 9.94 10.31
C VAL A 81 -13.51 10.94 9.79
N THR A 82 -12.32 10.94 10.39
CA THR A 82 -11.19 11.79 10.03
C THR A 82 -10.11 11.03 9.25
N GLY A 83 -10.14 9.70 9.30
CA GLY A 83 -9.28 8.80 8.55
C GLY A 83 -9.93 8.25 7.26
N THR A 84 -9.37 7.17 6.74
CA THR A 84 -9.94 6.41 5.62
C THR A 84 -11.14 5.63 6.09
N TYR A 85 -12.27 5.77 5.44
CA TYR A 85 -13.50 5.04 5.76
C TYR A 85 -13.32 3.53 5.62
N THR A 86 -13.76 2.78 6.62
CA THR A 86 -13.90 1.32 6.52
C THR A 86 -15.21 0.91 5.87
N GLY A 87 -16.22 1.79 5.94
CA GLY A 87 -17.60 1.55 5.50
C GLY A 87 -18.40 0.66 6.44
N PHE A 88 -17.83 0.27 7.58
CA PHE A 88 -18.53 -0.39 8.67
C PHE A 88 -18.80 0.66 9.75
N ARG A 89 -20.06 1.07 9.87
CA ARG A 89 -20.46 2.21 10.71
C ARG A 89 -19.91 2.13 12.12
N ASP A 90 -20.11 1.01 12.80
CA ASP A 90 -19.70 0.86 14.20
C ASP A 90 -18.17 0.88 14.33
N LEU A 91 -17.44 0.35 13.34
CA LEU A 91 -15.99 0.43 13.31
C LEU A 91 -15.51 1.86 13.05
N ASP A 92 -16.12 2.56 12.10
CA ASP A 92 -15.82 3.96 11.80
C ASP A 92 -16.13 4.89 12.99
N GLU A 93 -17.22 4.63 13.73
CA GLU A 93 -17.53 5.36 14.96
C GLU A 93 -16.51 5.10 16.09
N MET A 94 -15.99 3.87 16.20
CA MET A 94 -15.00 3.51 17.23
C MET A 94 -13.59 4.04 16.93
N THR A 95 -13.19 4.05 15.65
CA THR A 95 -11.81 4.36 15.22
C THR A 95 -11.67 5.75 14.61
N ALA A 96 -12.76 6.43 14.30
CA ALA A 96 -12.81 7.61 13.45
C ALA A 96 -12.19 7.37 12.04
N GLY A 97 -12.24 6.13 11.55
CA GLY A 97 -11.59 5.66 10.33
C GLY A 97 -10.15 5.20 10.54
N LEU A 98 -9.49 4.75 9.48
CA LEU A 98 -8.09 4.28 9.52
C LEU A 98 -7.14 5.43 9.24
N HIS A 99 -6.15 5.63 10.13
CA HIS A 99 -5.24 6.76 10.03
C HIS A 99 -3.86 6.38 9.49
N GLY A 100 -3.21 7.33 8.85
CA GLY A 100 -1.85 7.14 8.35
C GLY A 100 -0.84 6.93 9.49
N GLY A 101 0.06 5.94 9.30
CA GLY A 101 1.06 5.57 10.31
C GLY A 101 0.60 4.48 11.26
N GLU A 102 -0.66 4.07 11.22
CA GLU A 102 -1.19 2.97 12.03
C GLU A 102 -0.98 1.62 11.33
N MET A 103 -0.71 0.60 12.13
CA MET A 103 -0.67 -0.79 11.71
C MET A 103 -1.84 -1.53 12.36
N ILE A 104 -2.73 -2.08 11.52
CA ILE A 104 -3.92 -2.79 11.97
C ILE A 104 -3.77 -4.26 11.61
N ILE A 105 -3.93 -5.14 12.59
CA ILE A 105 -3.83 -6.59 12.41
C ILE A 105 -5.22 -7.21 12.53
N LEU A 106 -5.68 -7.80 11.42
CA LEU A 106 -6.90 -8.59 11.38
C LEU A 106 -6.55 -10.07 11.53
N ALA A 107 -6.89 -10.64 12.66
CA ALA A 107 -6.69 -12.06 12.95
C ALA A 107 -8.02 -12.83 12.96
N GLY A 108 -7.96 -14.09 12.56
CA GLY A 108 -9.11 -15.00 12.59
C GLY A 108 -8.70 -16.40 12.15
N ARG A 109 -9.45 -17.41 12.59
CA ARG A 109 -9.24 -18.79 12.14
C ARG A 109 -9.50 -18.91 10.63
N PRO A 110 -8.94 -19.92 9.96
CA PRO A 110 -9.27 -20.22 8.57
C PRO A 110 -10.80 -20.28 8.36
N SER A 111 -11.25 -19.86 7.19
CA SER A 111 -12.67 -19.85 6.78
C SER A 111 -13.61 -18.91 7.59
N MET A 112 -13.10 -18.07 8.48
CA MET A 112 -13.91 -17.10 9.23
C MET A 112 -14.22 -15.80 8.46
N GLY A 113 -13.89 -15.73 7.18
CA GLY A 113 -14.22 -14.61 6.33
C GLY A 113 -13.24 -13.42 6.35
N LYS A 114 -11.99 -13.60 6.82
CA LYS A 114 -10.96 -12.54 6.83
C LYS A 114 -10.85 -11.82 5.47
N THR A 115 -10.55 -12.58 4.41
CA THR A 115 -10.41 -12.03 3.05
C THR A 115 -11.71 -11.36 2.58
N ALA A 116 -12.89 -11.92 2.88
CA ALA A 116 -14.16 -11.31 2.51
C ALA A 116 -14.36 -9.94 3.22
N PHE A 117 -14.05 -9.87 4.52
CA PHE A 117 -14.09 -8.60 5.25
C PHE A 117 -13.12 -7.58 4.67
N VAL A 118 -11.88 -7.99 4.40
CA VAL A 118 -10.85 -7.12 3.81
C VAL A 118 -11.28 -6.61 2.43
N LEU A 119 -11.85 -7.46 1.56
CA LEU A 119 -12.31 -7.03 0.24
C LEU A 119 -13.43 -5.98 0.31
N ASN A 120 -14.37 -6.12 1.25
CA ASN A 120 -15.39 -5.10 1.47
C ASN A 120 -14.78 -3.79 2.02
N LEU A 121 -13.83 -3.88 2.94
CA LEU A 121 -13.10 -2.72 3.45
C LEU A 121 -12.33 -1.99 2.35
N LEU A 122 -11.66 -2.72 1.45
CA LEU A 122 -10.96 -2.16 0.29
C LEU A 122 -11.92 -1.42 -0.65
N ALA A 123 -13.05 -2.04 -0.98
CA ALA A 123 -14.08 -1.45 -1.82
C ALA A 123 -14.62 -0.15 -1.20
N ASN A 124 -14.98 -0.20 0.07
CA ASN A 124 -15.46 0.96 0.81
C ASN A 124 -14.42 2.09 0.90
N ALA A 125 -13.16 1.76 1.20
CA ALA A 125 -12.09 2.75 1.24
C ALA A 125 -11.91 3.45 -0.10
N ALA A 126 -11.86 2.69 -1.20
CA ALA A 126 -11.73 3.23 -2.54
C ALA A 126 -12.93 4.08 -2.96
N GLU A 127 -14.14 3.67 -2.59
CA GLU A 127 -15.37 4.36 -2.97
C GLU A 127 -15.64 5.61 -2.10
N LEU A 128 -15.61 5.45 -0.78
CA LEU A 128 -16.03 6.50 0.15
C LEU A 128 -14.94 7.53 0.38
N SER A 129 -13.68 7.09 0.53
CA SER A 129 -12.55 7.99 0.74
C SER A 129 -11.91 8.46 -0.57
N LYS A 130 -12.27 7.87 -1.71
CA LYS A 130 -11.69 8.18 -3.04
C LYS A 130 -10.17 8.20 -3.01
N CYS A 131 -9.57 7.29 -2.25
CA CYS A 131 -8.14 7.16 -2.07
C CYS A 131 -7.58 6.00 -2.91
N THR A 132 -6.28 5.98 -3.09
CA THR A 132 -5.58 4.83 -3.67
C THR A 132 -5.43 3.75 -2.60
N VAL A 133 -5.79 2.53 -2.98
CA VAL A 133 -5.68 1.33 -2.15
C VAL A 133 -4.72 0.35 -2.80
N ALA A 134 -3.66 -0.04 -2.09
CA ALA A 134 -2.72 -1.07 -2.53
C ALA A 134 -3.00 -2.40 -1.81
N VAL A 135 -3.07 -3.47 -2.57
CA VAL A 135 -3.35 -4.83 -2.06
C VAL A 135 -2.23 -5.77 -2.48
N PHE A 136 -1.55 -6.35 -1.51
CA PHE A 136 -0.58 -7.42 -1.73
C PHE A 136 -1.23 -8.75 -1.35
N SER A 137 -1.64 -9.49 -2.38
CA SER A 137 -2.29 -10.79 -2.23
C SER A 137 -1.28 -11.90 -2.45
N LEU A 138 -0.75 -12.42 -1.37
CA LEU A 138 0.29 -13.45 -1.43
C LEU A 138 -0.28 -14.88 -1.51
N GLU A 139 -1.59 -15.03 -1.27
CA GLU A 139 -2.29 -16.32 -1.31
C GLU A 139 -3.12 -16.51 -2.58
N MET A 140 -3.73 -15.43 -3.07
CA MET A 140 -4.72 -15.53 -4.16
C MET A 140 -4.32 -14.70 -5.37
N PRO A 141 -4.50 -15.23 -6.60
CA PRO A 141 -4.28 -14.46 -7.83
C PRO A 141 -5.20 -13.25 -7.94
N THR A 142 -4.68 -12.18 -8.55
CA THR A 142 -5.40 -10.90 -8.78
C THR A 142 -6.77 -11.09 -9.41
N VAL A 143 -6.88 -11.96 -10.43
CA VAL A 143 -8.16 -12.20 -11.12
C VAL A 143 -9.21 -12.81 -10.19
N GLN A 144 -8.78 -13.66 -9.25
CA GLN A 144 -9.69 -14.28 -8.28
C GLN A 144 -10.21 -13.26 -7.26
N LEU A 145 -9.36 -12.35 -6.80
CA LEU A 145 -9.77 -11.25 -5.94
C LEU A 145 -10.74 -10.30 -6.64
N ALA A 146 -10.40 -9.89 -7.86
CA ALA A 146 -11.25 -9.04 -8.68
C ALA A 146 -12.63 -9.68 -8.93
N ALA A 147 -12.69 -10.99 -9.21
CA ALA A 147 -13.94 -11.71 -9.37
C ALA A 147 -14.78 -11.73 -8.09
N ARG A 148 -14.15 -11.92 -6.91
CA ARG A 148 -14.84 -11.85 -5.61
C ARG A 148 -15.37 -10.45 -5.30
N MET A 149 -14.57 -9.42 -5.58
CA MET A 149 -15.00 -8.02 -5.41
C MET A 149 -16.19 -7.72 -6.33
N LEU A 150 -16.13 -8.15 -7.60
CA LEU A 150 -17.21 -7.95 -8.57
C LEU A 150 -18.48 -8.68 -8.15
N ALA A 151 -18.37 -9.93 -7.68
CA ALA A 151 -19.50 -10.70 -7.17
C ALA A 151 -20.19 -10.00 -5.98
N SER A 152 -19.38 -9.49 -5.05
CA SER A 152 -19.87 -8.75 -3.88
C SER A 152 -20.57 -7.46 -4.29
N GLU A 153 -19.95 -6.65 -5.15
CA GLU A 153 -20.50 -5.37 -5.61
C GLU A 153 -21.79 -5.55 -6.42
N ALA A 154 -21.81 -6.52 -7.32
CA ALA A 154 -22.98 -6.84 -8.14
C ALA A 154 -24.08 -7.58 -7.37
N ARG A 155 -23.78 -8.06 -6.16
CA ARG A 155 -24.67 -8.96 -5.37
C ARG A 155 -25.09 -10.19 -6.18
N VAL A 156 -24.13 -10.79 -6.87
CA VAL A 156 -24.28 -12.02 -7.64
C VAL A 156 -23.43 -13.11 -7.02
N GLU A 157 -23.96 -14.30 -6.85
CA GLU A 157 -23.23 -15.42 -6.27
C GLU A 157 -22.02 -15.78 -7.14
N SER A 158 -20.86 -15.90 -6.51
CA SER A 158 -19.61 -16.23 -7.20
C SER A 158 -19.69 -17.55 -7.98
N GLU A 159 -20.47 -18.53 -7.50
CA GLU A 159 -20.65 -19.80 -8.19
C GLU A 159 -21.42 -19.62 -9.49
N ARG A 160 -22.47 -18.78 -9.49
CA ARG A 160 -23.24 -18.49 -10.72
C ARG A 160 -22.37 -17.77 -11.76
N MET A 161 -21.49 -16.87 -11.31
CA MET A 161 -20.49 -16.25 -12.21
C MET A 161 -19.54 -17.28 -12.80
N ARG A 162 -19.04 -18.21 -11.97
CA ARG A 162 -18.09 -19.24 -12.41
C ARG A 162 -18.70 -20.27 -13.36
N THR A 163 -19.96 -20.62 -13.15
CA THR A 163 -20.66 -21.63 -13.95
C THR A 163 -21.40 -21.07 -15.17
N GLY A 164 -21.50 -19.73 -15.26
CA GLY A 164 -22.23 -19.06 -16.33
C GLY A 164 -23.75 -19.11 -16.21
N HIS A 165 -24.30 -19.63 -15.09
CA HIS A 165 -25.73 -19.69 -14.84
C HIS A 165 -26.26 -18.32 -14.35
N LEU A 166 -26.20 -17.34 -15.24
CA LEU A 166 -26.60 -15.96 -15.00
C LEU A 166 -27.93 -15.65 -15.67
N SER A 167 -28.79 -14.90 -14.98
CA SER A 167 -29.95 -14.26 -15.59
C SER A 167 -29.56 -12.95 -16.25
N ASP A 168 -30.42 -12.43 -17.15
CA ASP A 168 -30.20 -11.11 -17.75
C ASP A 168 -30.04 -10.01 -16.69
N GLY A 169 -30.83 -10.06 -15.62
CA GLY A 169 -30.71 -9.14 -14.50
C GLY A 169 -29.39 -9.27 -13.72
N ASP A 170 -28.76 -10.47 -13.69
CA ASP A 170 -27.44 -10.62 -13.12
C ASP A 170 -26.38 -9.97 -14.02
N ILE A 171 -26.50 -10.12 -15.33
CA ILE A 171 -25.59 -9.51 -16.29
C ILE A 171 -25.66 -7.98 -16.20
N ASP A 172 -26.84 -7.41 -16.09
CA ASP A 172 -27.00 -5.95 -15.94
C ASP A 172 -26.34 -5.45 -14.64
N ARG A 173 -26.52 -6.17 -13.52
CA ARG A 173 -25.87 -5.84 -12.25
C ARG A 173 -24.35 -5.93 -12.33
N LEU A 174 -23.82 -6.96 -12.98
CA LEU A 174 -22.38 -7.11 -13.20
C LEU A 174 -21.81 -5.96 -14.03
N LEU A 175 -22.49 -5.56 -15.12
CA LEU A 175 -22.05 -4.45 -15.94
C LEU A 175 -22.07 -3.11 -15.19
N GLN A 176 -23.09 -2.89 -14.35
CA GLN A 176 -23.16 -1.71 -13.49
C GLN A 176 -22.02 -1.72 -12.45
N ALA A 177 -21.75 -2.86 -11.81
CA ALA A 177 -20.67 -3.00 -10.87
C ALA A 177 -19.29 -2.77 -11.51
N VAL A 178 -19.04 -3.32 -12.71
CA VAL A 178 -17.81 -3.04 -13.48
C VAL A 178 -17.65 -1.55 -13.75
N LYS A 179 -18.72 -0.88 -14.22
CA LYS A 179 -18.68 0.56 -14.49
C LYS A 179 -18.37 1.37 -13.23
N LYS A 180 -18.88 0.96 -12.08
CA LYS A 180 -18.61 1.58 -10.79
C LYS A 180 -17.16 1.33 -10.36
N MET A 181 -16.70 0.07 -10.38
CA MET A 181 -15.37 -0.34 -9.95
C MET A 181 -14.25 0.24 -10.82
N ASN A 182 -14.50 0.53 -12.08
CA ASN A 182 -13.53 1.18 -12.97
C ASN A 182 -13.11 2.59 -12.48
N ASN A 183 -13.88 3.20 -11.59
CA ASN A 183 -13.54 4.49 -10.99
C ASN A 183 -12.75 4.35 -9.67
N TRP A 184 -12.50 3.13 -9.19
CA TRP A 184 -11.75 2.89 -7.97
C TRP A 184 -10.26 2.85 -8.25
N SER A 185 -9.48 3.50 -7.42
CA SER A 185 -8.01 3.42 -7.47
C SER A 185 -7.53 2.26 -6.62
N VAL A 186 -7.82 1.02 -7.03
CA VAL A 186 -7.39 -0.21 -6.37
C VAL A 186 -6.31 -0.90 -7.19
N HIS A 187 -5.14 -1.12 -6.60
CA HIS A 187 -3.99 -1.74 -7.23
C HIS A 187 -3.64 -3.03 -6.50
N ILE A 188 -3.64 -4.14 -7.21
CA ILE A 188 -3.41 -5.49 -6.66
C ILE A 188 -2.09 -6.02 -7.18
N ASP A 189 -1.29 -6.55 -6.29
CA ASP A 189 -0.03 -7.23 -6.57
C ASP A 189 -0.11 -8.65 -5.99
N ASP A 190 0.05 -9.66 -6.83
CA ASP A 190 0.02 -11.09 -6.46
C ASP A 190 1.41 -11.76 -6.62
N THR A 191 2.47 -10.97 -6.56
CA THR A 191 3.85 -11.48 -6.64
C THR A 191 4.14 -12.39 -5.45
N ALA A 192 4.38 -13.67 -5.72
CA ALA A 192 4.74 -14.64 -4.70
C ALA A 192 6.11 -14.34 -4.09
N GLY A 193 6.25 -14.58 -2.78
CA GLY A 193 7.52 -14.44 -2.09
C GLY A 193 8.06 -13.01 -2.06
N LEU A 194 7.17 -12.05 -1.91
CA LEU A 194 7.49 -10.63 -1.80
C LEU A 194 8.40 -10.35 -0.59
N SER A 195 9.54 -9.70 -0.83
CA SER A 195 10.40 -9.22 0.24
C SER A 195 9.87 -7.91 0.83
N ILE A 196 10.31 -7.56 2.06
CA ILE A 196 9.95 -6.27 2.68
C ILE A 196 10.48 -5.09 1.86
N MET A 197 11.61 -5.25 1.18
CA MET A 197 12.21 -4.21 0.35
C MET A 197 11.40 -3.98 -0.93
N ASP A 198 10.99 -5.05 -1.61
CA ASP A 198 10.12 -4.98 -2.77
C ASP A 198 8.77 -4.35 -2.41
N PHE A 199 8.17 -4.79 -1.29
CA PHE A 199 6.95 -4.21 -0.76
C PHE A 199 7.07 -2.69 -0.58
N ARG A 200 8.12 -2.23 0.12
CA ARG A 200 8.37 -0.79 0.32
C ARG A 200 8.57 -0.05 -0.99
N SER A 201 9.35 -0.62 -1.91
CA SER A 201 9.62 -0.03 -3.23
C SER A 201 8.33 0.15 -4.04
N LYS A 202 7.49 -0.91 -4.10
CA LYS A 202 6.20 -0.89 -4.79
C LYS A 202 5.23 0.13 -4.17
N CYS A 203 5.12 0.16 -2.84
CA CYS A 203 4.30 1.15 -2.14
C CYS A 203 4.75 2.59 -2.41
N ARG A 204 6.06 2.85 -2.38
CA ARG A 204 6.60 4.18 -2.67
C ARG A 204 6.34 4.61 -4.11
N ARG A 205 6.57 3.71 -5.06
CA ARG A 205 6.29 4.00 -6.47
C ARG A 205 4.83 4.37 -6.67
N LEU A 206 3.91 3.61 -6.07
CA LEU A 206 2.48 3.89 -6.16
C LEU A 206 2.10 5.21 -5.47
N ALA A 207 2.67 5.48 -4.29
CA ALA A 207 2.42 6.70 -3.53
C ALA A 207 3.00 7.97 -4.18
N SER A 208 4.04 7.83 -5.02
CA SER A 208 4.66 8.96 -5.73
C SER A 208 4.03 9.25 -7.09
N ASP A 209 3.12 8.42 -7.57
CA ASP A 209 2.41 8.67 -8.84
C ASP A 209 1.41 9.81 -8.68
N LYS A 210 1.71 10.93 -9.35
CA LYS A 210 0.90 12.16 -9.30
C LYS A 210 -0.46 12.04 -10.01
N ASN A 211 -0.64 11.01 -10.81
CA ASN A 211 -1.91 10.77 -11.53
C ASN A 211 -2.92 10.00 -10.67
N LEU A 212 -2.48 9.45 -9.54
CA LEU A 212 -3.33 8.70 -8.63
C LEU A 212 -3.77 9.55 -7.44
N PRO A 213 -4.94 9.28 -6.87
CA PRO A 213 -5.34 9.84 -5.59
C PRO A 213 -4.30 9.51 -4.50
N LYS A 214 -4.30 10.29 -3.41
CA LYS A 214 -3.44 10.00 -2.26
C LYS A 214 -3.68 8.57 -1.75
N MET A 215 -2.59 7.86 -1.43
CA MET A 215 -2.68 6.53 -0.84
C MET A 215 -3.35 6.60 0.54
N GLY A 216 -4.44 5.87 0.72
CA GLY A 216 -5.21 5.82 1.96
C GLY A 216 -5.09 4.51 2.70
N LEU A 217 -4.83 3.40 1.99
CA LEU A 217 -4.78 2.08 2.61
C LEU A 217 -3.81 1.16 1.88
N VAL A 218 -3.06 0.39 2.66
CA VAL A 218 -2.21 -0.70 2.15
C VAL A 218 -2.59 -1.97 2.90
N VAL A 219 -2.84 -3.05 2.16
CA VAL A 219 -3.23 -4.36 2.71
C VAL A 219 -2.25 -5.44 2.27
N ILE A 220 -1.94 -6.34 3.19
CA ILE A 220 -1.16 -7.56 2.92
C ILE A 220 -1.99 -8.76 3.37
N ASP A 221 -2.33 -9.65 2.45
CA ASP A 221 -3.06 -10.88 2.73
C ASP A 221 -2.24 -12.09 2.25
N TYR A 222 -1.48 -12.79 3.12
CA TYR A 222 -1.26 -12.50 4.52
C TYR A 222 0.25 -12.44 4.83
N LEU A 223 0.62 -11.81 5.92
CA LEU A 223 1.98 -11.40 6.26
C LEU A 223 2.99 -12.57 6.31
N GLN A 224 2.57 -13.77 6.76
CA GLN A 224 3.45 -14.93 6.90
C GLN A 224 3.98 -15.49 5.58
N LEU A 225 3.40 -15.10 4.44
CA LEU A 225 3.87 -15.50 3.10
C LEU A 225 4.95 -14.55 2.54
N MET A 226 5.27 -13.47 3.24
CA MET A 226 6.39 -12.61 2.89
C MET A 226 7.72 -13.33 3.14
N LYS A 227 8.71 -13.05 2.29
CA LYS A 227 10.07 -13.50 2.52
C LYS A 227 10.72 -12.72 3.65
N GLY A 228 11.22 -13.44 4.64
CA GLY A 228 12.13 -12.88 5.65
C GLY A 228 13.46 -12.41 5.04
N PRO A 229 14.26 -11.64 5.79
CA PRO A 229 15.61 -11.30 5.37
C PRO A 229 16.45 -12.57 5.15
N PRO A 230 17.39 -12.55 4.18
CA PRO A 230 18.27 -13.68 3.92
C PRO A 230 18.98 -14.15 5.21
N GLY A 231 18.87 -15.44 5.54
CA GLY A 231 19.55 -16.04 6.71
C GLY A 231 18.73 -16.10 8.00
N VAL A 232 17.47 -15.72 7.99
CA VAL A 232 16.54 -15.93 9.10
C VAL A 232 15.43 -16.86 8.60
N ASN A 233 15.52 -18.14 8.97
CA ASN A 233 14.45 -19.13 8.83
C ASN A 233 13.53 -19.08 10.05
#